data_cf4dd136d7af560673e9e614dc61afdc
#
_entry.id   cf4dd136d7af560673e9e614dc61afdc
#
_cell.length_a   1.000
_cell.length_b   1.000
_cell.length_c   1.000
_cell.angle_alpha   90.00
_cell.angle_beta   90.00
_cell.angle_gamma   90.00
#
_symmetry.space_group_name_H-M   'P 1'
#
loop_
_entity.id
_entity.type
_entity.pdbx_description
1 polymer ?
#
loop_
_entity_poly.entity_id
_entity_poly.type
_entity_poly.pdbx_seq_one_letter_code
_entity_poly.pdbx_strand_id
1 'polypeptide(L)'
;MSDSFTSEITRRGFITKVGQGLLAANVAGSLLKDAAAAVQVPDPPGKKLGWAIVGLGSLAINQILPAFAKCEKSRVVAFVSGHPDKAHKLALRYGVSSKNIYNYENYDSIKDNPEIDVIYIVLPNGMHAEYTVRGLQAGKHVLGEKPMANTPAECQQMIDAAKKADRKLMVES
;
A
#
# COMPACT_ATOMS: atom_id res chain seq x y z
N MET A 1 11.42 26.08 -50.31
CA MET A 1 10.26 25.21 -50.43
C MET A 1 10.56 23.95 -49.68
N SER A 2 10.13 23.88 -48.43
CA SER A 2 10.32 22.73 -47.55
C SER A 2 9.04 22.56 -46.78
N ASP A 3 8.25 21.57 -47.17
CA ASP A 3 7.04 21.20 -46.49
C ASP A 3 7.37 20.25 -45.34
N SER A 4 7.12 20.72 -44.12
CA SER A 4 7.19 19.97 -42.90
C SER A 4 5.89 19.16 -42.71
N PHE A 5 5.99 17.85 -42.83
CA PHE A 5 4.87 16.91 -42.56
C PHE A 5 4.83 16.58 -41.07
N THR A 6 4.05 17.32 -40.33
CA THR A 6 3.61 16.93 -38.97
C THR A 6 2.33 16.11 -39.07
N SER A 7 2.44 14.78 -39.01
CA SER A 7 1.26 13.92 -38.94
C SER A 7 0.72 13.91 -37.50
N GLU A 8 -0.38 14.59 -37.27
CA GLU A 8 -1.15 14.45 -36.04
C GLU A 8 -1.71 13.03 -35.93
N ILE A 9 -1.27 12.28 -34.89
CA ILE A 9 -1.85 10.99 -34.56
C ILE A 9 -3.17 11.24 -33.85
N THR A 10 -4.30 11.08 -34.55
CA THR A 10 -5.62 11.17 -33.95
C THR A 10 -5.91 9.93 -33.08
N ARG A 11 -6.70 10.11 -32.00
CA ARG A 11 -7.10 9.02 -31.08
C ARG A 11 -7.72 7.80 -31.82
N ARG A 12 -8.39 8.01 -32.93
CA ARG A 12 -8.93 6.93 -33.79
C ARG A 12 -7.83 6.15 -34.52
N GLY A 13 -6.77 6.80 -35.00
CA GLY A 13 -5.64 6.14 -35.66
C GLY A 13 -4.79 5.29 -34.72
N PHE A 14 -4.72 5.66 -33.43
CA PHE A 14 -4.03 4.88 -32.41
C PHE A 14 -4.76 3.55 -32.11
N ILE A 15 -6.09 3.60 -31.97
CA ILE A 15 -6.91 2.41 -31.70
C ILE A 15 -6.86 1.40 -32.86
N THR A 16 -6.81 1.88 -34.10
CA THR A 16 -6.76 0.99 -35.28
C THR A 16 -5.39 0.30 -35.42
N LYS A 17 -4.29 0.97 -35.05
CA LYS A 17 -2.95 0.35 -35.09
C LYS A 17 -2.71 -0.65 -33.96
N VAL A 18 -3.33 -0.48 -32.80
CA VAL A 18 -3.28 -1.44 -31.69
C VAL A 18 -4.12 -2.69 -32.01
N GLY A 19 -5.22 -2.54 -32.72
CA GLY A 19 -6.10 -3.66 -33.12
C GLY A 19 -5.49 -4.61 -34.14
N GLN A 20 -4.55 -4.17 -34.99
CA GLN A 20 -3.91 -5.02 -36.01
C GLN A 20 -2.69 -5.80 -35.52
N GLY A 21 -2.14 -5.46 -34.33
CA GLY A 21 -1.03 -6.19 -33.70
C GLY A 21 -1.46 -7.42 -32.88
N LEU A 22 -2.76 -7.63 -32.67
CA LEU A 22 -3.31 -8.67 -31.79
C LEU A 22 -3.67 -9.99 -32.49
N LEU A 23 -3.45 -10.14 -33.82
CA LEU A 23 -3.80 -11.33 -34.56
C LEU A 23 -2.65 -12.35 -34.78
N ALA A 24 -1.46 -12.11 -34.22
CA ALA A 24 -0.31 -13.00 -34.38
C ALA A 24 0.20 -13.69 -33.10
N ALA A 25 -0.56 -13.67 -31.99
CA ALA A 25 -0.13 -14.25 -30.70
C ALA A 25 -1.12 -15.30 -30.18
N ASN A 26 -1.51 -16.25 -31.01
CA ASN A 26 -2.40 -17.35 -30.60
C ASN A 26 -1.66 -18.64 -30.19
N VAL A 27 -0.40 -18.58 -29.72
CA VAL A 27 0.35 -19.77 -29.26
C VAL A 27 0.93 -19.62 -27.82
N ALA A 28 0.69 -18.53 -27.11
CA ALA A 28 1.13 -18.38 -25.71
C ALA A 28 -0.05 -18.31 -24.70
N GLY A 29 -1.16 -18.95 -25.05
CA GLY A 29 -2.44 -18.82 -24.34
C GLY A 29 -2.58 -19.63 -23.04
N SER A 30 -1.54 -20.23 -22.47
CA SER A 30 -1.69 -21.04 -21.25
C SER A 30 -0.84 -20.61 -20.04
N LEU A 31 0.03 -19.60 -20.17
CA LEU A 31 0.90 -19.15 -19.08
C LEU A 31 0.49 -17.82 -18.42
N LEU A 32 -0.60 -17.18 -18.86
CA LEU A 32 -1.06 -15.88 -18.32
C LEU A 32 -2.38 -15.96 -17.56
N LYS A 33 -2.83 -17.13 -17.15
CA LYS A 33 -4.10 -17.25 -16.39
C LYS A 33 -4.04 -16.77 -14.95
N ASP A 34 -2.86 -16.42 -14.42
CA ASP A 34 -2.68 -15.93 -13.06
C ASP A 34 -2.12 -14.50 -12.97
N ALA A 35 -2.15 -13.73 -14.04
CA ALA A 35 -2.00 -12.29 -13.91
C ALA A 35 -3.28 -11.77 -13.23
N ALA A 36 -3.34 -11.86 -11.88
CA ALA A 36 -4.38 -11.24 -11.10
C ALA A 36 -4.47 -9.78 -11.54
N ALA A 37 -5.60 -9.39 -12.13
CA ALA A 37 -5.82 -8.05 -12.62
C ALA A 37 -5.37 -7.04 -11.56
N ALA A 38 -4.53 -6.09 -11.94
CA ALA A 38 -4.07 -5.05 -11.02
C ALA A 38 -5.29 -4.34 -10.45
N VAL A 39 -5.34 -4.21 -9.12
CA VAL A 39 -6.41 -3.48 -8.46
C VAL A 39 -6.21 -2.00 -8.78
N GLN A 40 -7.10 -1.45 -9.61
CA GLN A 40 -7.08 -0.02 -9.91
C GLN A 40 -7.66 0.74 -8.71
N VAL A 41 -6.82 1.54 -8.07
CA VAL A 41 -7.24 2.46 -7.02
C VAL A 41 -7.69 3.76 -7.68
N PRO A 42 -8.93 4.25 -7.44
CA PRO A 42 -9.39 5.52 -7.99
C PRO A 42 -8.44 6.67 -7.61
N ASP A 43 -8.13 7.56 -8.55
CA ASP A 43 -7.37 8.78 -8.31
C ASP A 43 -8.32 9.95 -8.08
N PRO A 44 -8.53 10.42 -6.83
CA PRO A 44 -9.35 11.58 -6.54
C PRO A 44 -8.61 12.87 -6.87
N PRO A 45 -9.33 13.97 -7.04
CA PRO A 45 -8.73 15.29 -7.06
C PRO A 45 -8.15 15.61 -5.66
N GLY A 46 -6.83 15.56 -5.53
CA GLY A 46 -6.12 15.88 -4.30
C GLY A 46 -5.12 14.80 -3.84
N LYS A 47 -4.27 15.14 -2.87
CA LYS A 47 -3.31 14.20 -2.28
C LYS A 47 -4.04 13.16 -1.44
N LYS A 48 -3.95 11.88 -1.81
CA LYS A 48 -4.38 10.77 -0.96
C LYS A 48 -3.42 10.58 0.20
N LEU A 49 -3.96 10.23 1.37
CA LEU A 49 -3.14 9.77 2.50
C LEU A 49 -2.47 8.45 2.14
N GLY A 50 -1.17 8.38 2.34
CA GLY A 50 -0.37 7.17 2.14
C GLY A 50 -0.35 6.28 3.37
N TRP A 51 -0.69 5.02 3.20
CA TRP A 51 -0.77 4.04 4.28
C TRP A 51 0.28 2.94 4.13
N ALA A 52 0.96 2.64 5.23
CA ALA A 52 1.78 1.44 5.37
C ALA A 52 0.97 0.37 6.09
N ILE A 53 0.82 -0.81 5.50
CA ILE A 53 0.16 -1.95 6.14
C ILE A 53 1.21 -2.82 6.80
N VAL A 54 1.12 -2.99 8.11
CA VAL A 54 2.05 -3.75 8.94
C VAL A 54 1.41 -5.07 9.35
N GLY A 55 1.92 -6.16 8.79
CA GLY A 55 1.34 -7.49 8.91
C GLY A 55 0.44 -7.84 7.71
N LEU A 56 0.87 -8.81 6.93
CA LEU A 56 0.15 -9.28 5.74
C LEU A 56 -0.51 -10.65 6.03
N GLY A 57 -1.29 -10.69 7.11
CA GLY A 57 -2.12 -11.83 7.49
C GLY A 57 -3.43 -11.91 6.71
N SER A 58 -4.29 -12.88 7.08
CA SER A 58 -5.58 -13.12 6.42
C SER A 58 -6.49 -11.88 6.42
N LEU A 59 -6.58 -11.17 7.55
CA LEU A 59 -7.38 -9.95 7.67
C LEU A 59 -6.90 -8.87 6.70
N ALA A 60 -5.59 -8.60 6.68
CA ALA A 60 -5.01 -7.60 5.78
C ALA A 60 -5.29 -7.93 4.31
N ILE A 61 -5.08 -9.19 3.90
CA ILE A 61 -5.19 -9.61 2.49
C ILE A 61 -6.64 -9.69 2.02
N ASN A 62 -7.53 -10.22 2.86
CA ASN A 62 -8.89 -10.54 2.42
C ASN A 62 -9.92 -9.44 2.71
N GLN A 63 -9.62 -8.50 3.61
CA GLN A 63 -10.54 -7.44 4.02
C GLN A 63 -9.95 -6.05 3.80
N ILE A 64 -8.80 -5.75 4.41
CA ILE A 64 -8.25 -4.39 4.45
C ILE A 64 -7.77 -3.94 3.06
N LEU A 65 -6.92 -4.72 2.40
CA LEU A 65 -6.39 -4.35 1.08
C LEU A 65 -7.48 -4.20 0.01
N PRO A 66 -8.49 -5.09 -0.09
CA PRO A 66 -9.63 -4.89 -0.99
C PRO A 66 -10.45 -3.64 -0.68
N ALA A 67 -10.58 -3.26 0.61
CA ALA A 67 -11.28 -2.04 1.01
C ALA A 67 -10.53 -0.79 0.55
N PHE A 68 -9.19 -0.77 0.65
CA PHE A 68 -8.37 0.34 0.14
C PHE A 68 -8.57 0.60 -1.35
N ALA A 69 -8.84 -0.43 -2.14
CA ALA A 69 -9.14 -0.28 -3.58
C ALA A 69 -10.38 0.58 -3.87
N LYS A 70 -11.26 0.75 -2.87
CA LYS A 70 -12.48 1.56 -2.95
C LYS A 70 -12.33 2.94 -2.29
N CYS A 71 -11.17 3.23 -1.68
CA CYS A 71 -10.96 4.48 -0.97
C CYS A 71 -10.58 5.60 -1.93
N GLU A 72 -11.30 6.73 -1.83
CA GLU A 72 -11.01 7.93 -2.60
C GLU A 72 -9.89 8.78 -1.99
N LYS A 73 -9.78 8.83 -0.66
CA LYS A 73 -8.87 9.72 0.08
C LYS A 73 -7.63 9.02 0.65
N SER A 74 -7.52 7.71 0.46
CA SER A 74 -6.45 6.89 1.03
C SER A 74 -5.90 5.91 -0.01
N ARG A 75 -4.61 5.61 0.07
CA ARG A 75 -3.97 4.58 -0.75
C ARG A 75 -2.92 3.81 0.05
N VAL A 76 -2.75 2.55 -0.25
CA VAL A 76 -1.63 1.77 0.27
C VAL A 76 -0.37 2.15 -0.50
N VAL A 77 0.69 2.53 0.22
CA VAL A 77 1.99 2.92 -0.37
C VAL A 77 3.15 2.06 0.11
N ALA A 78 2.97 1.30 1.20
CA ALA A 78 4.03 0.48 1.76
C ALA A 78 3.49 -0.79 2.44
N PHE A 79 4.35 -1.79 2.52
CA PHE A 79 4.10 -3.02 3.27
C PHE A 79 5.23 -3.28 4.26
N VAL A 80 4.87 -3.84 5.42
CA VAL A 80 5.81 -4.43 6.39
C VAL A 80 5.44 -5.88 6.62
N SER A 81 6.36 -6.80 6.36
CA SER A 81 6.11 -8.24 6.48
C SER A 81 7.39 -9.01 6.76
N GLY A 82 7.29 -10.05 7.59
CA GLY A 82 8.35 -11.06 7.75
C GLY A 82 8.44 -12.05 6.57
N HIS A 83 7.54 -11.93 5.56
CA HIS A 83 7.49 -12.81 4.39
C HIS A 83 7.71 -12.00 3.11
N PRO A 84 8.95 -11.81 2.65
CA PRO A 84 9.27 -10.93 1.52
C PRO A 84 8.57 -11.34 0.23
N ASP A 85 8.52 -12.62 -0.11
CA ASP A 85 7.87 -13.10 -1.34
C ASP A 85 6.38 -12.74 -1.40
N LYS A 86 5.68 -12.88 -0.25
CA LYS A 86 4.29 -12.46 -0.12
C LYS A 86 4.13 -10.97 -0.31
N ALA A 87 5.00 -10.17 0.33
CA ALA A 87 4.98 -8.73 0.23
C ALA A 87 5.20 -8.26 -1.21
N HIS A 88 6.17 -8.84 -1.93
CA HIS A 88 6.43 -8.54 -3.33
C HIS A 88 5.24 -8.87 -4.25
N LYS A 89 4.60 -10.04 -4.08
CA LYS A 89 3.41 -10.41 -4.84
C LYS A 89 2.25 -9.42 -4.64
N LEU A 90 2.01 -9.02 -3.38
CA LEU A 90 0.98 -8.03 -3.07
C LEU A 90 1.35 -6.64 -3.57
N ALA A 91 2.62 -6.25 -3.51
CA ALA A 91 3.09 -4.98 -4.02
C ALA A 91 2.82 -4.84 -5.53
N LEU A 92 3.10 -5.87 -6.31
CA LEU A 92 2.75 -5.91 -7.74
C LEU A 92 1.25 -5.76 -7.97
N ARG A 93 0.43 -6.44 -7.16
CA ARG A 93 -1.03 -6.39 -7.29
C ARG A 93 -1.64 -5.03 -6.95
N TYR A 94 -1.11 -4.35 -5.92
CA TYR A 94 -1.65 -3.10 -5.39
C TYR A 94 -0.88 -1.86 -5.83
N GLY A 95 0.10 -1.99 -6.73
CA GLY A 95 0.87 -0.87 -7.26
C GLY A 95 1.81 -0.24 -6.23
N VAL A 96 2.24 -1.01 -5.21
CA VAL A 96 3.20 -0.56 -4.20
C VAL A 96 4.62 -0.71 -4.76
N SER A 97 5.43 0.34 -4.65
CA SER A 97 6.83 0.30 -5.10
C SER A 97 7.64 -0.70 -4.28
N SER A 98 8.52 -1.46 -4.93
CA SER A 98 9.42 -2.41 -4.26
C SER A 98 10.33 -1.76 -3.22
N LYS A 99 10.69 -0.49 -3.39
CA LYS A 99 11.46 0.30 -2.40
C LYS A 99 10.68 0.55 -1.09
N ASN A 100 9.36 0.39 -1.12
CA ASN A 100 8.48 0.62 0.01
C ASN A 100 8.03 -0.70 0.68
N ILE A 101 8.79 -1.77 0.47
CA ILE A 101 8.61 -3.04 1.17
C ILE A 101 9.64 -3.11 2.29
N TYR A 102 9.14 -3.21 3.51
CA TYR A 102 9.91 -3.28 4.74
C TYR A 102 9.74 -4.63 5.43
N ASN A 103 10.65 -4.96 6.31
CA ASN A 103 10.53 -6.06 7.27
C ASN A 103 10.53 -5.52 8.70
N TYR A 104 10.48 -6.41 9.69
CA TYR A 104 10.45 -6.01 11.10
C TYR A 104 11.80 -5.45 11.59
N GLU A 105 12.90 -5.79 10.95
CA GLU A 105 14.26 -5.33 11.31
C GLU A 105 14.47 -3.88 10.87
N ASN A 106 14.04 -3.54 9.63
CA ASN A 106 14.19 -2.20 9.08
C ASN A 106 12.94 -1.31 9.23
N TYR A 107 11.97 -1.71 10.06
CA TYR A 107 10.71 -1.00 10.29
C TYR A 107 10.90 0.50 10.56
N ASP A 108 11.89 0.85 11.40
CA ASP A 108 12.10 2.24 11.83
C ASP A 108 12.56 3.16 10.68
N SER A 109 13.05 2.61 9.56
CA SER A 109 13.39 3.40 8.37
C SER A 109 12.17 4.00 7.66
N ILE A 110 10.95 3.60 8.05
CA ILE A 110 9.69 4.23 7.61
C ILE A 110 9.67 5.75 7.90
N LYS A 111 10.39 6.20 8.95
CA LYS A 111 10.53 7.63 9.28
C LYS A 111 10.98 8.48 8.08
N ASP A 112 11.86 7.93 7.25
CA ASP A 112 12.49 8.63 6.13
C ASP A 112 11.63 8.57 4.84
N ASN A 113 10.49 7.90 4.86
CA ASN A 113 9.60 7.80 3.71
C ASN A 113 8.47 8.84 3.77
N PRO A 114 8.51 9.89 2.92
CA PRO A 114 7.49 10.94 2.92
C PRO A 114 6.16 10.49 2.27
N GLU A 115 6.12 9.34 1.61
CA GLU A 115 4.88 8.80 1.05
C GLU A 115 3.96 8.20 2.12
N ILE A 116 4.52 7.86 3.31
CA ILE A 116 3.78 7.25 4.42
C ILE A 116 3.30 8.34 5.37
N ASP A 117 2.00 8.52 5.45
CA ASP A 117 1.34 9.41 6.41
C ASP A 117 0.84 8.63 7.64
N VAL A 118 0.33 7.42 7.42
CA VAL A 118 -0.32 6.58 8.44
C VAL A 118 0.22 5.15 8.37
N ILE A 119 0.38 4.53 9.53
CA ILE A 119 0.71 3.10 9.68
C ILE A 119 -0.53 2.38 10.21
N TYR A 120 -0.93 1.29 9.56
CA TYR A 120 -1.99 0.40 10.04
C TYR A 120 -1.38 -0.90 10.57
N ILE A 121 -1.49 -1.11 11.89
CA ILE A 121 -0.96 -2.29 12.60
C ILE A 121 -1.99 -3.41 12.53
N VAL A 122 -1.67 -4.47 11.80
CA VAL A 122 -2.51 -5.66 11.60
C VAL A 122 -1.68 -6.89 11.99
N LEU A 123 -1.17 -6.88 13.20
CA LEU A 123 -0.25 -7.87 13.77
C LEU A 123 -0.95 -8.73 14.83
N PRO A 124 -0.32 -9.82 15.29
CA PRO A 124 -0.72 -10.49 16.53
C PRO A 124 -0.67 -9.54 17.73
N ASN A 125 -1.62 -9.70 18.66
CA ASN A 125 -1.84 -8.79 19.79
C ASN A 125 -0.56 -8.43 20.58
N GLY A 126 0.33 -9.42 20.78
CA GLY A 126 1.59 -9.21 21.51
C GLY A 126 2.59 -8.25 20.82
N MET A 127 2.34 -7.90 19.56
CA MET A 127 3.18 -6.98 18.80
C MET A 127 2.57 -5.59 18.67
N HIS A 128 1.32 -5.38 19.09
CA HIS A 128 0.61 -4.11 18.90
C HIS A 128 1.32 -2.94 19.58
N ALA A 129 1.67 -3.07 20.85
CA ALA A 129 2.28 -1.99 21.62
C ALA A 129 3.63 -1.58 21.05
N GLU A 130 4.53 -2.54 20.81
CA GLU A 130 5.87 -2.28 20.26
C GLU A 130 5.81 -1.51 18.94
N TYR A 131 5.11 -2.08 17.94
CA TYR A 131 5.10 -1.49 16.59
C TYR A 131 4.29 -0.19 16.50
N THR A 132 3.29 -0.02 17.37
CA THR A 132 2.60 1.28 17.52
C THR A 132 3.54 2.35 18.06
N VAL A 133 4.24 2.07 19.16
CA VAL A 133 5.18 3.03 19.76
C VAL A 133 6.28 3.41 18.76
N ARG A 134 6.88 2.43 18.09
CA ARG A 134 7.91 2.67 17.06
C ARG A 134 7.37 3.47 15.88
N GLY A 135 6.14 3.18 15.41
CA GLY A 135 5.50 3.94 14.34
C GLY A 135 5.24 5.40 14.69
N LEU A 136 4.78 5.67 15.93
CA LEU A 136 4.59 7.02 16.44
C LEU A 136 5.94 7.76 16.57
N GLN A 137 6.98 7.09 17.07
CA GLN A 137 8.34 7.62 17.15
C GLN A 137 8.95 7.91 15.77
N ALA A 138 8.55 7.15 14.74
CA ALA A 138 8.87 7.44 13.35
C ALA A 138 8.12 8.67 12.78
N GLY A 139 7.33 9.35 13.60
CA GLY A 139 6.59 10.55 13.21
C GLY A 139 5.34 10.29 12.38
N LYS A 140 4.81 9.06 12.36
CA LYS A 140 3.63 8.68 11.60
C LYS A 140 2.39 8.61 12.50
N HIS A 141 1.21 8.84 11.93
CA HIS A 141 -0.04 8.49 12.59
C HIS A 141 -0.19 6.97 12.61
N VAL A 142 -0.89 6.43 13.60
CA VAL A 142 -1.07 4.97 13.73
C VAL A 142 -2.55 4.63 13.94
N LEU A 143 -3.01 3.66 13.16
CA LEU A 143 -4.24 2.90 13.38
C LEU A 143 -3.83 1.49 13.79
N GLY A 144 -4.38 0.97 14.86
CA GLY A 144 -4.15 -0.41 15.32
C GLY A 144 -5.42 -1.23 15.29
N GLU A 145 -5.28 -2.54 15.07
CA GLU A 145 -6.35 -3.49 15.29
C GLU A 145 -6.65 -3.65 16.78
N LYS A 146 -7.87 -4.09 17.07
CA LYS A 146 -8.27 -4.48 18.42
C LYS A 146 -7.67 -5.87 18.79
N PRO A 147 -7.41 -6.13 20.08
CA PRO A 147 -7.39 -5.17 21.20
C PRO A 147 -6.21 -4.20 21.09
N MET A 148 -6.32 -3.04 21.70
CA MET A 148 -5.25 -2.02 21.67
C MET A 148 -3.88 -2.60 22.03
N ALA A 149 -3.80 -3.30 23.17
CA ALA A 149 -2.64 -4.05 23.64
C ALA A 149 -3.08 -5.17 24.59
N ASN A 150 -2.13 -5.94 25.14
CA ASN A 150 -2.42 -7.03 26.07
C ASN A 150 -2.62 -6.55 27.49
N THR A 151 -2.05 -5.40 27.88
CA THR A 151 -2.10 -4.87 29.24
C THR A 151 -2.42 -3.39 29.27
N PRO A 152 -3.02 -2.87 30.37
CA PRO A 152 -3.24 -1.44 30.54
C PRO A 152 -1.94 -0.61 30.51
N ALA A 153 -0.84 -1.16 31.00
CA ALA A 153 0.46 -0.49 30.97
C ALA A 153 0.96 -0.28 29.54
N GLU A 154 0.83 -1.29 28.66
CA GLU A 154 1.14 -1.14 27.25
C GLU A 154 0.24 -0.12 26.55
N CYS A 155 -1.07 -0.12 26.85
CA CYS A 155 -1.98 0.91 26.34
C CYS A 155 -1.54 2.31 26.73
N GLN A 156 -1.12 2.52 28.00
CA GLN A 156 -0.63 3.80 28.46
C GLN A 156 0.64 4.23 27.74
N GLN A 157 1.59 3.30 27.53
CA GLN A 157 2.80 3.57 26.75
C GLN A 157 2.51 4.05 25.33
N MET A 158 1.53 3.43 24.66
CA MET A 158 1.09 3.83 23.31
C MET A 158 0.50 5.24 23.32
N ILE A 159 -0.36 5.54 24.31
CA ILE A 159 -0.98 6.87 24.47
C ILE A 159 0.09 7.93 24.72
N ASP A 160 1.05 7.66 25.58
CA ASP A 160 2.12 8.60 25.92
C ASP A 160 3.06 8.84 24.73
N ALA A 161 3.36 7.78 23.95
CA ALA A 161 4.11 7.90 22.71
C ALA A 161 3.39 8.77 21.69
N ALA A 162 2.07 8.62 21.54
CA ALA A 162 1.25 9.42 20.64
C ALA A 162 1.27 10.90 21.02
N LYS A 163 1.10 11.21 22.31
CA LYS A 163 1.20 12.57 22.84
C LYS A 163 2.58 13.18 22.61
N LYS A 164 3.64 12.43 22.94
CA LYS A 164 5.03 12.89 22.78
C LYS A 164 5.39 13.18 21.34
N ALA A 165 4.91 12.35 20.41
CA ALA A 165 5.16 12.49 18.98
C ALA A 165 4.26 13.53 18.29
N ASP A 166 3.23 14.04 18.97
CA ASP A 166 2.15 14.84 18.39
C ASP A 166 1.54 14.14 17.14
N ARG A 167 1.19 12.86 17.33
CA ARG A 167 0.58 12.02 16.28
C ARG A 167 -0.72 11.41 16.77
N LYS A 168 -1.60 11.12 15.81
CA LYS A 168 -2.88 10.47 16.12
C LYS A 168 -2.66 8.98 16.30
N LEU A 169 -3.25 8.44 17.36
CA LEU A 169 -3.41 7.01 17.60
C LEU A 169 -4.89 6.70 17.60
N MET A 170 -5.28 5.72 16.80
CA MET A 170 -6.65 5.18 16.73
C MET A 170 -6.57 3.67 16.88
N VAL A 171 -7.65 3.09 17.38
CA VAL A 171 -7.83 1.63 17.51
C VAL A 171 -9.17 1.28 16.89
N GLU A 172 -9.21 0.22 16.08
CA GLU A 172 -10.45 -0.34 15.52
C GLU A 172 -11.36 -0.87 16.63
N SER A 173 -12.67 -0.86 16.37
CA SER A 173 -13.70 -1.25 17.36
C SER A 173 -14.66 -2.29 16.79
#